data_19d58649fadebc53869fed94b3dddad2
#
_entry.id   19d58649fadebc53869fed94b3dddad2
#
_cell.length_a   1.000
_cell.length_b   1.000
_cell.length_c   1.000
_cell.angle_alpha   90.00
_cell.angle_beta   90.00
_cell.angle_gamma   90.00
#
_symmetry.space_group_name_H-M   'P 1'
#
loop_
_entity.id
_entity.type
_entity.pdbx_description
1 polymer ?
#
loop_
_entity_poly.entity_id
_entity_poly.type
_entity_poly.pdbx_seq_one_letter_code
_entity_poly.pdbx_strand_id
1 'polypeptide(L)'
;FPRPKLLSNKDSAGEILNHGSVIMRQGLNGSLITYTGSQAATYSYTIDIRVPTSPTTGSFPVAILLHGAGGNGAAEISQWDTYLPGHILIAPTGFNNVWNIVDESDAPDFQFLSDLMVQLEKFRNVRKVNGTAEISMIGISNGAAMGLRMGVEYAGSQLRYVVGLISQLHDQQYRGSQWYKPSDHENTDGTAANKGYD
;
A
#
# COMPACT_ATOMS: atom_id res chain seq x y z
N PHE A 1 7.56 7.08 24.96
CA PHE A 1 7.52 6.44 23.63
C PHE A 1 8.14 7.42 22.62
N PRO A 2 9.10 7.00 21.77
CA PRO A 2 9.58 7.85 20.70
C PRO A 2 8.41 8.19 19.77
N ARG A 3 8.33 9.46 19.34
CA ARG A 3 7.31 9.89 18.39
C ARG A 3 7.54 9.18 17.06
N PRO A 4 6.47 8.70 16.38
CA PRO A 4 6.62 8.09 15.06
C PRO A 4 7.33 9.04 14.10
N LYS A 5 8.32 8.52 13.36
CA LYS A 5 9.00 9.29 12.31
C LYS A 5 8.04 9.49 11.13
N LEU A 6 8.03 10.70 10.57
CA LEU A 6 7.25 11.00 9.38
C LEU A 6 8.02 10.50 8.15
N LEU A 7 7.40 9.65 7.33
CA LEU A 7 7.88 9.39 5.97
C LEU A 7 7.56 10.62 5.11
N SER A 8 8.58 11.23 4.56
CA SER A 8 8.45 12.44 3.73
C SER A 8 9.12 12.24 2.38
N ASN A 9 8.72 13.05 1.40
CA ASN A 9 9.39 13.10 0.09
C ASN A 9 10.86 13.56 0.17
N LYS A 10 11.30 14.00 1.33
CA LYS A 10 12.68 14.46 1.59
C LYS A 10 13.59 13.36 2.10
N ASP A 11 13.04 12.14 2.34
CA ASP A 11 13.89 11.01 2.73
C ASP A 11 14.81 10.71 1.55
N SER A 12 16.10 10.90 1.79
CA SER A 12 17.12 10.86 0.74
C SER A 12 17.27 9.46 0.16
N ALA A 13 17.49 9.38 -1.14
CA ALA A 13 17.84 8.12 -1.79
C ALA A 13 19.05 7.47 -1.06
N GLY A 14 18.90 6.22 -0.64
CA GLY A 14 19.94 5.45 0.04
C GLY A 14 19.80 5.36 1.56
N GLU A 15 18.75 5.88 2.18
CA GLU A 15 18.47 5.62 3.59
C GLU A 15 18.11 4.13 3.84
N ILE A 16 18.26 3.72 5.10
CA ILE A 16 17.82 2.41 5.57
C ILE A 16 16.45 2.53 6.20
N LEU A 17 15.52 1.71 5.76
CA LEU A 17 14.25 1.51 6.44
C LEU A 17 14.52 0.80 7.77
N ASN A 18 13.99 1.35 8.86
CA ASN A 18 14.21 0.85 10.21
C ASN A 18 12.94 0.22 10.77
N HIS A 19 13.14 -0.68 11.73
CA HIS A 19 12.06 -1.22 12.54
C HIS A 19 11.38 -0.11 13.36
N GLY A 20 10.05 -0.15 13.45
CA GLY A 20 9.27 0.81 14.23
C GLY A 20 7.95 1.20 13.56
N SER A 21 7.39 2.30 14.02
CA SER A 21 6.19 2.88 13.41
C SER A 21 6.48 4.26 12.86
N VAL A 22 5.89 4.55 11.72
CA VAL A 22 5.99 5.85 11.05
C VAL A 22 4.59 6.34 10.68
N ILE A 23 4.47 7.63 10.41
CA ILE A 23 3.22 8.23 9.93
C ILE A 23 3.46 8.77 8.52
N MET A 24 2.55 8.43 7.61
CA MET A 24 2.45 9.02 6.30
C MET A 24 1.14 9.81 6.20
N ARG A 25 1.18 11.00 5.62
CA ARG A 25 0.00 11.86 5.47
C ARG A 25 -0.33 12.03 4.00
N GLN A 26 -1.59 11.88 3.69
CA GLN A 26 -2.12 11.98 2.34
C GLN A 26 -3.23 13.03 2.27
N GLY A 27 -3.26 13.82 1.21
CA GLY A 27 -4.36 14.74 0.92
C GLY A 27 -5.40 14.13 0.00
N LEU A 28 -6.61 14.67 0.00
CA LEU A 28 -7.69 14.25 -0.90
C LEU A 28 -7.32 14.28 -2.39
N ASN A 29 -6.35 15.12 -2.78
CA ASN A 29 -5.95 15.30 -4.18
C ASN A 29 -4.76 14.41 -4.58
N GLY A 30 -4.45 13.37 -3.82
CA GLY A 30 -3.35 12.46 -4.13
C GLY A 30 -1.95 13.07 -4.01
N SER A 31 -1.81 14.32 -3.57
CA SER A 31 -0.51 14.93 -3.36
C SER A 31 0.04 14.58 -1.98
N LEU A 32 1.26 14.05 -1.94
CA LEU A 32 2.03 13.99 -0.70
C LEU A 32 2.16 15.40 -0.11
N ILE A 33 1.49 15.64 1.01
CA ILE A 33 1.51 16.95 1.63
C ILE A 33 2.83 17.14 2.37
N THR A 34 3.71 17.97 1.81
CA THR A 34 4.67 18.72 2.61
C THR A 34 3.88 19.78 3.37
N TYR A 35 3.80 19.61 4.67
CA TYR A 35 3.01 20.43 5.57
C TYR A 35 3.35 21.92 5.44
N THR A 36 2.43 22.72 4.90
CA THR A 36 2.36 24.17 5.08
C THR A 36 0.91 24.52 5.39
N GLY A 37 0.66 24.97 6.60
CA GLY A 37 -0.61 25.18 7.28
C GLY A 37 -1.82 25.55 6.43
N SER A 38 -2.99 25.08 6.83
CA SER A 38 -4.34 25.28 6.30
C SER A 38 -4.66 24.53 4.99
N GLN A 39 -4.61 23.19 4.99
CA GLN A 39 -5.20 22.42 3.91
C GLN A 39 -6.41 21.61 4.38
N ALA A 40 -7.40 21.50 3.49
CA ALA A 40 -8.54 20.62 3.63
C ALA A 40 -8.09 19.19 3.97
N ALA A 41 -8.87 18.51 4.81
CA ALA A 41 -8.68 17.19 5.38
C ALA A 41 -7.41 16.42 4.96
N THR A 42 -6.45 16.33 5.87
CA THR A 42 -5.30 15.43 5.72
C THR A 42 -5.62 14.10 6.38
N TYR A 43 -5.43 13.01 5.66
CA TYR A 43 -5.48 11.66 6.19
C TYR A 43 -4.13 11.26 6.74
N SER A 44 -4.11 10.65 7.92
CA SER A 44 -2.88 10.18 8.55
C SER A 44 -2.93 8.66 8.66
N TYR A 45 -1.92 8.00 8.09
CA TYR A 45 -1.79 6.56 8.11
C TYR A 45 -0.61 6.18 9.01
N THR A 46 -0.88 5.38 10.03
CA THR A 46 0.20 4.75 10.81
C THR A 46 0.68 3.53 10.05
N ILE A 47 1.99 3.38 9.92
CA ILE A 47 2.63 2.27 9.23
C ILE A 47 3.55 1.58 10.21
N ASP A 48 3.26 0.35 10.58
CA ASP A 48 4.12 -0.49 11.38
C ASP A 48 5.10 -1.23 10.47
N ILE A 49 6.37 -1.27 10.88
CA ILE A 49 7.47 -1.77 10.07
C ILE A 49 8.26 -2.79 10.88
N ARG A 50 8.48 -3.94 10.30
CA ARG A 50 9.43 -4.93 10.81
C ARG A 50 10.49 -5.20 9.76
N VAL A 51 11.74 -5.00 10.12
CA VAL A 51 12.91 -5.31 9.29
C VAL A 51 13.57 -6.59 9.81
N PRO A 52 13.97 -7.54 8.95
CA PRO A 52 14.71 -8.72 9.39
C PRO A 52 15.97 -8.35 10.17
N THR A 53 16.24 -9.09 11.24
CA THR A 53 17.44 -8.90 12.08
C THR A 53 18.63 -9.75 11.60
N SER A 54 18.39 -10.71 10.71
CA SER A 54 19.41 -11.58 10.15
C SER A 54 19.11 -11.84 8.66
N PRO A 55 20.11 -11.68 7.77
CA PRO A 55 21.41 -11.07 8.04
C PRO A 55 21.30 -9.58 8.37
N THR A 56 22.22 -9.05 9.17
CA THR A 56 22.20 -7.62 9.56
C THR A 56 22.52 -6.67 8.42
N THR A 57 23.02 -7.20 7.32
CA THR A 57 23.34 -6.44 6.10
C THR A 57 22.68 -7.09 4.90
N GLY A 58 22.25 -6.26 3.94
CA GLY A 58 21.63 -6.75 2.72
C GLY A 58 20.35 -5.99 2.38
N SER A 59 19.69 -6.48 1.34
CA SER A 59 18.38 -6.00 0.92
C SER A 59 17.36 -7.12 0.96
N PHE A 60 16.14 -6.79 1.32
CA PHE A 60 15.07 -7.74 1.56
C PHE A 60 13.86 -7.44 0.67
N PRO A 61 13.12 -8.46 0.22
CA PRO A 61 11.83 -8.25 -0.40
C PRO A 61 10.87 -7.64 0.62
N VAL A 62 9.89 -6.91 0.14
CA VAL A 62 8.86 -6.27 0.96
C VAL A 62 7.56 -7.05 0.86
N ALA A 63 6.90 -7.26 1.99
CA ALA A 63 5.51 -7.67 2.06
C ALA A 63 4.69 -6.53 2.70
N ILE A 64 3.77 -5.95 1.94
CA ILE A 64 2.78 -5.00 2.45
C ILE A 64 1.59 -5.83 2.96
N LEU A 65 1.22 -5.64 4.22
CA LEU A 65 0.18 -6.40 4.91
C LEU A 65 -1.05 -5.50 5.12
N LEU A 66 -2.19 -5.93 4.61
CA LEU A 66 -3.44 -5.17 4.66
C LEU A 66 -4.45 -5.89 5.56
N HIS A 67 -4.76 -5.28 6.69
CA HIS A 67 -5.67 -5.84 7.69
C HIS A 67 -7.13 -5.91 7.21
N GLY A 68 -7.93 -6.77 7.82
CA GLY A 68 -9.38 -6.79 7.65
C GLY A 68 -10.05 -5.59 8.32
N ALA A 69 -11.34 -5.36 8.03
CA ALA A 69 -12.10 -4.28 8.65
C ALA A 69 -12.04 -4.34 10.17
N GLY A 70 -11.75 -3.21 10.83
CA GLY A 70 -11.55 -3.10 12.27
C GLY A 70 -10.16 -3.51 12.78
N GLY A 71 -9.27 -3.98 11.89
CA GLY A 71 -7.90 -4.36 12.22
C GLY A 71 -6.93 -3.17 12.26
N ASN A 72 -5.63 -3.48 12.36
CA ASN A 72 -4.55 -2.49 12.33
C ASN A 72 -3.22 -3.15 11.93
N GLY A 73 -2.23 -2.32 11.58
CA GLY A 73 -0.92 -2.79 11.12
C GLY A 73 -0.13 -3.56 12.16
N ALA A 74 -0.17 -3.16 13.43
CA ALA A 74 0.57 -3.84 14.49
C ALA A 74 0.11 -5.29 14.68
N ALA A 75 -1.20 -5.55 14.57
CA ALA A 75 -1.76 -6.90 14.62
C ALA A 75 -1.29 -7.74 13.43
N GLU A 76 -1.26 -7.17 12.23
CA GLU A 76 -0.75 -7.86 11.04
C GLU A 76 0.74 -8.22 11.18
N ILE A 77 1.59 -7.31 11.66
CA ILE A 77 3.00 -7.63 11.93
C ILE A 77 3.10 -8.84 12.87
N SER A 78 2.36 -8.83 13.98
CA SER A 78 2.39 -9.93 14.95
C SER A 78 1.95 -11.26 14.36
N GLN A 79 1.00 -11.23 13.45
CA GLN A 79 0.49 -12.44 12.79
C GLN A 79 1.48 -13.01 11.77
N TRP A 80 2.15 -12.15 10.98
CA TRP A 80 2.95 -12.57 9.83
C TRP A 80 4.45 -12.69 10.10
N ASP A 81 4.95 -12.15 11.21
CA ASP A 81 6.37 -12.08 11.52
C ASP A 81 7.08 -13.45 11.46
N THR A 82 6.46 -14.48 11.98
CA THR A 82 7.04 -15.83 12.00
C THR A 82 6.97 -16.54 10.64
N TYR A 83 6.01 -16.16 9.79
CA TYR A 83 5.83 -16.79 8.47
C TYR A 83 6.70 -16.16 7.38
N LEU A 84 7.09 -14.90 7.55
CA LEU A 84 7.86 -14.13 6.57
C LEU A 84 9.16 -13.57 7.17
N PRO A 85 10.01 -14.40 7.81
CA PRO A 85 11.18 -13.92 8.55
C PRO A 85 12.22 -13.19 7.67
N GLY A 86 12.26 -13.51 6.37
CA GLY A 86 13.18 -12.92 5.39
C GLY A 86 12.64 -11.69 4.64
N HIS A 87 11.48 -11.16 5.00
CA HIS A 87 10.87 -10.00 4.35
C HIS A 87 10.90 -8.78 5.27
N ILE A 88 11.02 -7.60 4.70
CA ILE A 88 10.56 -6.38 5.38
C ILE A 88 9.02 -6.42 5.36
N LEU A 89 8.41 -6.38 6.56
CA LEU A 89 6.97 -6.29 6.69
C LEU A 89 6.58 -4.82 6.84
N ILE A 90 5.66 -4.37 6.04
CA ILE A 90 5.09 -3.03 6.03
C ILE A 90 3.59 -3.18 6.26
N ALA A 91 3.11 -2.78 7.42
CA ALA A 91 1.70 -2.95 7.77
C ALA A 91 1.06 -1.60 8.09
N PRO A 92 0.49 -0.94 7.10
CA PRO A 92 -0.27 0.29 7.35
C PRO A 92 -1.63 -0.02 7.96
N THR A 93 -2.14 0.93 8.74
CA THR A 93 -3.52 0.94 9.22
C THR A 93 -4.35 1.84 8.32
N GLY A 94 -5.37 1.29 7.67
CA GLY A 94 -6.31 2.04 6.83
C GLY A 94 -7.10 3.09 7.61
N PHE A 95 -7.62 4.08 6.93
CA PHE A 95 -8.37 5.16 7.57
C PHE A 95 -9.61 4.60 8.30
N ASN A 96 -9.81 5.00 9.56
CA ASN A 96 -10.86 4.45 10.44
C ASN A 96 -10.82 2.91 10.57
N ASN A 97 -9.64 2.29 10.46
CA ASN A 97 -9.44 0.84 10.53
C ASN A 97 -10.17 0.03 9.44
N VAL A 98 -10.39 0.65 8.28
CA VAL A 98 -10.94 0.03 7.07
C VAL A 98 -10.17 0.51 5.85
N TRP A 99 -10.35 -0.17 4.72
CA TRP A 99 -9.82 0.24 3.43
C TRP A 99 -10.97 0.73 2.56
N ASN A 100 -10.89 1.97 2.09
CA ASN A 100 -11.81 2.50 1.10
C ASN A 100 -11.41 2.02 -0.29
N ILE A 101 -12.12 1.01 -0.78
CA ILE A 101 -11.74 0.29 -2.00
C ILE A 101 -12.28 1.00 -3.24
N VAL A 102 -13.42 1.66 -3.13
CA VAL A 102 -14.21 2.10 -4.28
C VAL A 102 -14.21 3.62 -4.45
N ASP A 103 -14.45 4.35 -3.39
CA ASP A 103 -14.63 5.81 -3.42
C ASP A 103 -13.51 6.51 -2.65
N GLU A 104 -12.57 7.10 -3.39
CA GLU A 104 -11.44 7.82 -2.81
C GLU A 104 -11.85 9.15 -2.15
N SER A 105 -13.09 9.60 -2.33
CA SER A 105 -13.60 10.79 -1.65
C SER A 105 -13.74 10.56 -0.14
N ASP A 106 -13.98 9.33 0.30
CA ASP A 106 -14.08 9.00 1.72
C ASP A 106 -12.70 8.91 2.38
N ALA A 107 -11.72 8.31 1.72
CA ALA A 107 -10.33 8.29 2.12
C ALA A 107 -9.43 7.87 0.94
N PRO A 108 -8.28 8.51 0.72
CA PRO A 108 -7.41 8.22 -0.42
C PRO A 108 -6.51 6.99 -0.19
N ASP A 109 -7.09 5.89 0.29
CA ASP A 109 -6.34 4.68 0.67
C ASP A 109 -5.58 4.07 -0.50
N PHE A 110 -6.19 4.05 -1.69
CA PHE A 110 -5.54 3.56 -2.90
C PHE A 110 -4.32 4.42 -3.26
N GLN A 111 -4.48 5.75 -3.30
CA GLN A 111 -3.39 6.67 -3.60
C GLN A 111 -2.29 6.60 -2.53
N PHE A 112 -2.67 6.48 -1.26
CA PHE A 112 -1.73 6.28 -0.16
C PHE A 112 -0.85 5.03 -0.39
N LEU A 113 -1.45 3.89 -0.74
CA LEU A 113 -0.69 2.65 -0.99
C LEU A 113 0.22 2.78 -2.22
N SER A 114 -0.24 3.47 -3.26
CA SER A 114 0.56 3.78 -4.45
C SER A 114 1.80 4.58 -4.09
N ASP A 115 1.62 5.67 -3.35
CA ASP A 115 2.71 6.53 -2.92
C ASP A 115 3.66 5.82 -1.93
N LEU A 116 3.12 4.95 -1.07
CA LEU A 116 3.91 4.11 -0.18
C LEU A 116 4.86 3.21 -0.98
N MET A 117 4.38 2.55 -2.04
CA MET A 117 5.24 1.71 -2.89
C MET A 117 6.38 2.53 -3.51
N VAL A 118 6.07 3.73 -4.02
CA VAL A 118 7.10 4.66 -4.57
C VAL A 118 8.11 5.08 -3.50
N GLN A 119 7.67 5.33 -2.25
CA GLN A 119 8.58 5.65 -1.16
C GLN A 119 9.51 4.50 -0.81
N LEU A 120 9.01 3.25 -0.81
CA LEU A 120 9.80 2.06 -0.49
C LEU A 120 10.97 1.86 -1.46
N GLU A 121 10.85 2.30 -2.71
CA GLU A 121 11.96 2.22 -3.69
C GLU A 121 13.19 3.04 -3.31
N LYS A 122 13.05 4.04 -2.45
CA LYS A 122 14.17 4.91 -2.05
C LYS A 122 15.12 4.27 -1.05
N PHE A 123 14.67 3.24 -0.34
CA PHE A 123 15.45 2.61 0.71
C PHE A 123 16.44 1.58 0.13
N ARG A 124 17.70 1.64 0.59
CA ARG A 124 18.77 0.74 0.11
C ARG A 124 18.65 -0.70 0.59
N ASN A 125 17.97 -0.93 1.72
CA ASN A 125 17.70 -2.27 2.24
C ASN A 125 16.41 -2.89 1.70
N VAL A 126 15.72 -2.21 0.80
CA VAL A 126 14.64 -2.78 0.00
C VAL A 126 15.25 -3.43 -1.23
N ARG A 127 15.00 -4.74 -1.42
CA ARG A 127 15.50 -5.49 -2.57
C ARG A 127 14.88 -4.99 -3.86
N LYS A 128 15.72 -4.86 -4.88
CA LYS A 128 15.28 -4.44 -6.22
C LYS A 128 15.58 -5.54 -7.23
N VAL A 129 14.65 -5.75 -8.13
CA VAL A 129 14.81 -6.63 -9.29
C VAL A 129 14.61 -5.77 -10.53
N ASN A 130 15.62 -5.73 -11.39
CA ASN A 130 15.65 -4.87 -12.58
C ASN A 130 15.43 -3.37 -12.25
N GLY A 131 15.95 -2.92 -11.10
CA GLY A 131 15.85 -1.53 -10.65
C GLY A 131 14.58 -1.17 -9.89
N THR A 132 13.57 -2.05 -9.85
CA THR A 132 12.28 -1.82 -9.18
C THR A 132 12.21 -2.59 -7.86
N ALA A 133 11.64 -1.99 -6.83
CA ALA A 133 11.45 -2.65 -5.54
C ALA A 133 10.65 -3.95 -5.68
N GLU A 134 11.13 -5.01 -5.00
CA GLU A 134 10.42 -6.29 -4.96
C GLU A 134 9.36 -6.25 -3.87
N ILE A 135 8.14 -5.94 -4.26
CA ILE A 135 7.00 -5.75 -3.36
C ILE A 135 5.96 -6.83 -3.62
N SER A 136 5.49 -7.45 -2.56
CA SER A 136 4.29 -8.31 -2.54
C SER A 136 3.25 -7.71 -1.61
N MET A 137 1.98 -8.00 -1.85
CA MET A 137 0.88 -7.49 -1.03
C MET A 137 0.04 -8.67 -0.54
N ILE A 138 -0.25 -8.70 0.75
CA ILE A 138 -1.05 -9.74 1.38
C ILE A 138 -2.18 -9.05 2.14
N GLY A 139 -3.41 -9.40 1.84
CA GLY A 139 -4.56 -8.80 2.48
C GLY A 139 -5.57 -9.83 2.99
N ILE A 140 -6.32 -9.45 4.03
CA ILE A 140 -7.36 -10.26 4.63
C ILE A 140 -8.69 -9.52 4.55
N SER A 141 -9.76 -10.17 4.08
CA SER A 141 -11.12 -9.62 4.01
C SER A 141 -11.15 -8.26 3.28
N ASN A 142 -11.51 -7.16 3.93
CA ASN A 142 -11.48 -5.81 3.36
C ASN A 142 -10.08 -5.43 2.82
N GLY A 143 -9.01 -5.79 3.53
CA GLY A 143 -7.64 -5.61 3.05
C GLY A 143 -7.29 -6.49 1.84
N ALA A 144 -7.91 -7.68 1.72
CA ALA A 144 -7.74 -8.50 0.53
C ALA A 144 -8.39 -7.85 -0.70
N ALA A 145 -9.57 -7.27 -0.55
CA ALA A 145 -10.23 -6.55 -1.64
C ALA A 145 -9.38 -5.35 -2.11
N MET A 146 -8.79 -4.59 -1.18
CA MET A 146 -7.85 -3.52 -1.52
C MET A 146 -6.58 -4.05 -2.21
N GLY A 147 -6.00 -5.12 -1.70
CA GLY A 147 -4.81 -5.76 -2.30
C GLY A 147 -5.09 -6.25 -3.72
N LEU A 148 -6.24 -6.86 -3.97
CA LEU A 148 -6.65 -7.30 -5.30
C LEU A 148 -6.86 -6.11 -6.26
N ARG A 149 -7.47 -5.02 -5.77
CA ARG A 149 -7.55 -3.76 -6.54
C ARG A 149 -6.16 -3.27 -6.94
N MET A 150 -5.23 -3.19 -5.97
CA MET A 150 -3.84 -2.81 -6.24
C MET A 150 -3.18 -3.73 -7.28
N GLY A 151 -3.45 -5.04 -7.20
CA GLY A 151 -2.97 -6.02 -8.17
C GLY A 151 -3.44 -5.74 -9.58
N VAL A 152 -4.71 -5.41 -9.77
CA VAL A 152 -5.27 -5.06 -11.09
C VAL A 152 -4.64 -3.77 -11.62
N GLU A 153 -4.52 -2.72 -10.78
CA GLU A 153 -3.98 -1.41 -11.19
C GLU A 153 -2.48 -1.47 -11.52
N TYR A 154 -1.72 -2.31 -10.80
CA TYR A 154 -0.26 -2.40 -10.93
C TYR A 154 0.21 -3.72 -11.56
N ALA A 155 -0.67 -4.43 -12.29
CA ALA A 155 -0.31 -5.64 -13.00
C ALA A 155 0.90 -5.40 -13.94
N GLY A 156 1.91 -6.26 -13.81
CA GLY A 156 3.13 -6.18 -14.63
C GLY A 156 4.11 -5.05 -14.27
N SER A 157 3.91 -4.34 -13.15
CA SER A 157 4.79 -3.26 -12.72
C SER A 157 5.51 -3.56 -11.39
N GLN A 158 5.19 -2.78 -10.33
CA GLN A 158 5.89 -2.86 -9.05
C GLN A 158 5.47 -4.04 -8.17
N LEU A 159 4.23 -4.51 -8.29
CA LEU A 159 3.73 -5.65 -7.52
C LEU A 159 4.13 -6.97 -8.16
N ARG A 160 4.85 -7.81 -7.39
CA ARG A 160 5.23 -9.17 -7.79
C ARG A 160 4.12 -10.17 -7.56
N TYR A 161 3.55 -10.13 -6.37
CA TYR A 161 2.49 -11.05 -5.95
C TYR A 161 1.44 -10.30 -5.14
N VAL A 162 0.20 -10.70 -5.33
CA VAL A 162 -0.92 -10.30 -4.49
C VAL A 162 -1.60 -11.55 -3.96
N VAL A 163 -1.76 -11.61 -2.65
CA VAL A 163 -2.45 -12.70 -1.97
C VAL A 163 -3.66 -12.14 -1.25
N GLY A 164 -4.84 -12.48 -1.73
CA GLY A 164 -6.11 -12.11 -1.09
C GLY A 164 -6.68 -13.29 -0.30
N LEU A 165 -6.89 -13.10 1.00
CA LEU A 165 -7.49 -14.10 1.87
C LEU A 165 -8.91 -13.69 2.25
N ILE A 166 -9.88 -14.56 2.01
CA ILE A 166 -11.28 -14.39 2.44
C ILE A 166 -11.93 -13.14 1.80
N SER A 167 -11.65 -12.89 0.54
CA SER A 167 -12.27 -11.81 -0.24
C SER A 167 -12.17 -12.07 -1.73
N GLN A 168 -12.77 -11.20 -2.51
CA GLN A 168 -12.78 -11.23 -3.97
C GLN A 168 -12.61 -9.82 -4.52
N LEU A 169 -12.37 -9.71 -5.82
CA LEU A 169 -12.43 -8.43 -6.52
C LEU A 169 -13.81 -7.80 -6.37
N HIS A 170 -13.87 -6.48 -6.27
CA HIS A 170 -15.13 -5.77 -6.11
C HIS A 170 -15.95 -5.83 -7.40
N ASP A 171 -17.28 -5.96 -7.29
CA ASP A 171 -18.19 -6.07 -8.43
C ASP A 171 -18.14 -4.85 -9.36
N GLN A 172 -17.85 -3.67 -8.83
CA GLN A 172 -17.66 -2.45 -9.63
C GLN A 172 -16.45 -2.51 -10.57
N GLN A 173 -15.50 -3.42 -10.30
CA GLN A 173 -14.36 -3.67 -11.17
C GLN A 173 -14.68 -4.66 -12.31
N TYR A 174 -15.91 -5.21 -12.34
CA TYR A 174 -16.32 -6.20 -13.33
C TYR A 174 -17.47 -5.68 -14.17
N ARG A 175 -17.22 -5.45 -15.46
CA ARG A 175 -18.22 -5.01 -16.42
C ARG A 175 -18.00 -5.70 -17.78
N GLY A 176 -19.08 -6.06 -18.45
CA GLY A 176 -19.00 -6.64 -19.79
C GLY A 176 -18.15 -7.92 -19.87
N SER A 177 -18.14 -8.73 -18.81
CA SER A 177 -17.35 -9.96 -18.68
C SER A 177 -15.84 -9.74 -18.56
N GLN A 178 -15.39 -8.56 -18.18
CA GLN A 178 -13.98 -8.24 -17.97
C GLN A 178 -13.76 -7.48 -16.66
N TRP A 179 -12.55 -7.60 -16.10
CA TRP A 179 -12.09 -6.81 -14.96
C TRP A 179 -11.42 -5.55 -15.45
N TYR A 180 -11.73 -4.42 -14.82
CA TYR A 180 -11.21 -3.10 -15.18
C TYR A 180 -10.43 -2.48 -14.03
N LYS A 181 -9.44 -1.66 -14.37
CA LYS A 181 -8.90 -0.68 -13.42
C LYS A 181 -9.99 0.32 -13.06
N PRO A 182 -10.19 0.67 -11.79
CA PRO A 182 -11.11 1.73 -11.41
C PRO A 182 -10.82 3.05 -12.11
N SER A 183 -9.54 3.41 -12.30
CA SER A 183 -9.11 4.59 -13.04
C SER A 183 -9.49 4.59 -14.53
N ASP A 184 -9.81 3.43 -15.08
CA ASP A 184 -10.19 3.27 -16.49
C ASP A 184 -11.73 3.15 -16.65
N HIS A 185 -12.50 3.26 -15.56
CA HIS A 185 -13.94 2.99 -15.55
C HIS A 185 -14.76 4.03 -16.27
N GLU A 186 -14.31 5.27 -16.33
CA GLU A 186 -15.09 6.35 -16.88
C GLU A 186 -14.26 7.18 -17.86
N ASN A 187 -14.66 7.14 -19.10
CA ASN A 187 -14.45 8.27 -19.98
C ASN A 187 -15.31 9.43 -19.48
N THR A 188 -14.94 10.66 -19.77
CA THR A 188 -15.68 11.89 -19.42
C THR A 188 -17.13 11.92 -19.94
N ASP A 189 -17.53 10.96 -20.76
CA ASP A 189 -18.88 10.76 -21.31
C ASP A 189 -19.65 9.62 -20.63
N GLY A 190 -19.12 9.02 -19.54
CA GLY A 190 -19.76 7.93 -18.80
C GLY A 190 -19.67 6.56 -19.51
N THR A 191 -18.89 6.44 -20.57
CA THR A 191 -18.65 5.15 -21.22
C THR A 191 -17.46 4.44 -20.57
N ALA A 192 -17.60 3.11 -20.35
CA ALA A 192 -16.50 2.31 -19.82
C ALA A 192 -15.30 2.34 -20.78
N ALA A 193 -14.13 2.71 -20.27
CA ALA A 193 -12.90 2.59 -21.04
C ALA A 193 -12.60 1.11 -21.30
N ASN A 194 -12.42 0.75 -22.55
CA ASN A 194 -12.18 -0.63 -23.00
C ASN A 194 -10.74 -1.09 -22.70
N LYS A 195 -10.39 -1.22 -21.43
CA LYS A 195 -9.11 -1.81 -21.01
C LYS A 195 -9.36 -2.89 -19.99
N GLY A 196 -9.91 -4.01 -20.45
CA GLY A 196 -10.03 -5.19 -19.61
C GLY A 196 -8.67 -5.87 -19.40
N TYR A 197 -8.51 -6.51 -18.28
CA TYR A 197 -7.43 -7.45 -18.00
C TYR A 197 -8.01 -8.86 -18.14
N ASP A 198 -7.40 -9.67 -18.97
CA ASP A 198 -7.67 -11.10 -19.11
C ASP A 198 -7.16 -11.88 -17.91
#